data_5a3f190df927607b6ead2b6d2ccf98ea
#
_entry.id   5a3f190df927607b6ead2b6d2ccf98ea
#
_cell.length_a   1.000
_cell.length_b   1.000
_cell.length_c   1.000
_cell.angle_alpha   90.00
_cell.angle_beta   90.00
_cell.angle_gamma   90.00
#
_symmetry.space_group_name_H-M   'P 1'
#
loop_
_entity.id
_entity.type
_entity.pdbx_description
1 polymer ?
#
loop_
_entity_poly.entity_id
_entity_poly.type
_entity_poly.pdbx_seq_one_letter_code
_entity_poly.pdbx_strand_id
1 'polypeptide(L)'
;PLPGAKEFLDELRSFTQVILISDTFTQFASPLMEKLGWPTLFCNSLEVAENGEITGFKMRVEQSKLTTVKALQSIGFDTIASGDSYNDLGMIQASKAGFLFRSTDKIKAYYPDIPAYETYEELLSAIRKAMVD
;
A
#
# COMPACT_ATOMS: atom_id res chain seq x y z
N PRO A 1 1.30 -0.67 -14.38
CA PRO A 1 1.51 -1.61 -13.28
C PRO A 1 2.52 -2.67 -13.63
N LEU A 2 3.15 -3.24 -12.61
CA LEU A 2 4.08 -4.35 -12.79
C LEU A 2 3.34 -5.60 -13.29
N PRO A 3 3.98 -6.43 -14.12
CA PRO A 3 3.37 -7.69 -14.55
C PRO A 3 2.93 -8.55 -13.36
N GLY A 4 1.71 -9.04 -13.41
CA GLY A 4 1.13 -9.85 -12.34
C GLY A 4 0.44 -9.06 -11.23
N ALA A 5 0.53 -7.73 -11.22
CA ALA A 5 -0.06 -6.91 -10.16
C ALA A 5 -1.58 -7.04 -10.11
N LYS A 6 -2.24 -7.00 -11.25
CA LYS A 6 -3.70 -7.13 -11.32
C LYS A 6 -4.16 -8.49 -10.81
N GLU A 7 -3.52 -9.54 -11.26
CA GLU A 7 -3.84 -10.92 -10.87
C GLU A 7 -3.63 -11.11 -9.36
N PHE A 8 -2.55 -10.56 -8.81
CA PHE A 8 -2.28 -10.58 -7.38
C PHE A 8 -3.38 -9.87 -6.58
N LEU A 9 -3.77 -8.66 -7.01
CA LEU A 9 -4.83 -7.91 -6.36
C LEU A 9 -6.18 -8.61 -6.45
N ASP A 10 -6.51 -9.19 -7.61
CA ASP A 10 -7.75 -9.93 -7.79
C ASP A 10 -7.81 -11.14 -6.85
N GLU A 11 -6.71 -11.86 -6.70
CA GLU A 11 -6.61 -12.99 -5.79
C GLU A 11 -6.80 -12.55 -4.34
N LEU A 12 -6.10 -11.49 -3.89
CA LEU A 12 -6.27 -10.94 -2.54
C LEU A 12 -7.72 -10.52 -2.28
N ARG A 13 -8.33 -9.82 -3.23
CA ARG A 13 -9.69 -9.31 -3.07
C ARG A 13 -10.73 -10.42 -3.02
N SER A 14 -10.38 -11.63 -3.45
CA SER A 14 -11.29 -12.79 -3.38
C SER A 14 -11.47 -13.31 -1.96
N PHE A 15 -10.55 -13.02 -1.04
CA PHE A 15 -10.63 -13.53 0.34
C PHE A 15 -10.41 -12.48 1.43
N THR A 16 -10.06 -11.25 1.09
CA THR A 16 -9.88 -10.18 2.07
C THR A 16 -10.15 -8.82 1.45
N GLN A 17 -10.25 -7.80 2.29
CA GLN A 17 -10.36 -6.42 1.83
C GLN A 17 -8.96 -5.86 1.59
N VAL A 18 -8.80 -5.13 0.50
CA VAL A 18 -7.51 -4.56 0.09
C VAL A 18 -7.64 -3.06 -0.04
N ILE A 19 -6.70 -2.34 0.55
CA ILE A 19 -6.59 -0.88 0.44
C ILE A 19 -5.20 -0.54 -0.05
N LEU A 20 -5.11 0.23 -1.12
CA LEU A 20 -3.86 0.82 -1.57
C LEU A 20 -3.72 2.19 -0.94
N ILE A 21 -2.57 2.45 -0.33
CA ILE A 21 -2.27 3.74 0.30
C ILE A 21 -1.04 4.32 -0.38
N SER A 22 -1.18 5.52 -0.94
CA SER A 22 -0.12 6.15 -1.72
C SER A 22 0.01 7.62 -1.35
N ASP A 23 1.23 8.13 -1.42
CA ASP A 23 1.51 9.56 -1.27
C ASP A 23 1.40 10.30 -2.60
N THR A 24 1.09 9.61 -3.70
CA THR A 24 0.83 10.24 -4.99
C THR A 24 -0.52 10.99 -4.99
N PHE A 25 -0.88 11.56 -6.12
CA PHE A 25 -2.11 12.33 -6.28
C PHE A 25 -3.11 11.56 -7.14
N THR A 26 -4.40 11.77 -6.87
CA THR A 26 -5.50 11.11 -7.58
C THR A 26 -5.37 11.26 -9.10
N GLN A 27 -4.98 12.45 -9.57
CA GLN A 27 -4.83 12.73 -11.00
C GLN A 27 -3.79 11.85 -11.69
N PHE A 28 -2.74 11.45 -10.96
CA PHE A 28 -1.72 10.56 -11.48
C PHE A 28 -2.05 9.08 -11.26
N ALA A 29 -2.79 8.78 -10.20
CA ALA A 29 -3.11 7.40 -9.83
C ALA A 29 -4.27 6.82 -10.65
N SER A 30 -5.22 7.66 -11.10
CA SER A 30 -6.44 7.17 -11.73
C SER A 30 -6.21 6.27 -12.95
N PRO A 31 -5.30 6.60 -13.91
CA PRO A 31 -5.05 5.71 -15.04
C PRO A 31 -4.52 4.34 -14.62
N LEU A 32 -3.71 4.29 -13.56
CA LEU A 32 -3.20 3.04 -13.01
C LEU A 32 -4.31 2.23 -12.35
N MET A 33 -5.20 2.91 -11.61
CA MET A 33 -6.32 2.25 -10.93
C MET A 33 -7.29 1.62 -11.92
N GLU A 34 -7.52 2.26 -13.07
CA GLU A 34 -8.34 1.69 -14.13
C GLU A 34 -7.78 0.33 -14.59
N LYS A 35 -6.47 0.24 -14.78
CA LYS A 35 -5.80 -1.01 -15.17
C LYS A 35 -5.86 -2.08 -14.09
N LEU A 36 -5.98 -1.69 -12.82
CA LEU A 36 -6.03 -2.62 -11.69
C LEU A 36 -7.46 -2.98 -11.27
N GLY A 37 -8.48 -2.50 -11.98
CA GLY A 37 -9.86 -2.83 -11.67
C GLY A 37 -10.45 -2.00 -10.53
N TRP A 38 -9.96 -0.78 -10.34
CA TRP A 38 -10.44 0.18 -9.34
C TRP A 38 -10.44 -0.34 -7.91
N PRO A 39 -9.27 -0.76 -7.37
CA PRO A 39 -9.18 -1.09 -5.95
C PRO A 39 -9.38 0.15 -5.08
N THR A 40 -9.69 -0.05 -3.80
CA THR A 40 -9.78 1.06 -2.86
C THR A 40 -8.44 1.77 -2.75
N LEU A 41 -8.43 3.07 -2.94
CA LEU A 41 -7.21 3.88 -2.93
C LEU A 41 -7.37 5.08 -2.02
N PHE A 42 -6.41 5.26 -1.10
CA PHE A 42 -6.25 6.48 -0.31
C PHE A 42 -5.00 7.20 -0.79
N CYS A 43 -5.16 8.40 -1.31
CA CYS A 43 -4.05 9.22 -1.81
C CYS A 43 -4.36 10.70 -1.66
N ASN A 44 -3.41 11.53 -2.08
CA ASN A 44 -3.55 12.99 -2.05
C ASN A 44 -4.22 13.49 -3.33
N SER A 45 -4.61 14.75 -3.34
CA SER A 45 -5.21 15.39 -4.51
C SER A 45 -4.48 16.67 -4.87
N LEU A 46 -4.35 16.95 -6.17
CA LEU A 46 -3.88 18.24 -6.66
C LEU A 46 -5.03 19.24 -6.74
N GLU A 47 -4.72 20.50 -6.45
CA GLU A 47 -5.63 21.60 -6.74
C GLU A 47 -5.29 22.14 -8.13
N VAL A 48 -6.26 22.09 -9.04
CA VAL A 48 -6.08 22.45 -10.45
C VAL A 48 -7.04 23.55 -10.82
N ALA A 49 -6.53 24.66 -11.39
CA ALA A 49 -7.33 25.76 -11.90
C ALA A 49 -8.06 25.35 -13.19
N GLU A 50 -9.09 26.13 -13.57
CA GLU A 50 -9.89 25.85 -14.78
C GLU A 50 -9.03 25.76 -16.06
N ASN A 51 -7.93 26.52 -16.12
CA ASN A 51 -7.01 26.50 -17.26
C ASN A 51 -6.02 25.33 -17.25
N GLY A 52 -6.14 24.41 -16.28
CA GLY A 52 -5.25 23.28 -16.15
C GLY A 52 -3.98 23.53 -15.33
N GLU A 53 -3.77 24.77 -14.85
CA GLU A 53 -2.61 25.10 -14.05
C GLU A 53 -2.71 24.48 -12.65
N ILE A 54 -1.63 23.89 -12.16
CA ILE A 54 -1.56 23.35 -10.81
C ILE A 54 -1.36 24.52 -9.84
N THR A 55 -2.35 24.77 -8.97
CA THR A 55 -2.35 25.87 -8.01
C THR A 55 -1.98 25.46 -6.61
N GLY A 56 -1.95 24.14 -6.32
CA GLY A 56 -1.60 23.63 -5.01
C GLY A 56 -1.87 22.13 -4.91
N PHE A 57 -1.88 21.63 -3.67
CA PHE A 57 -2.20 20.23 -3.41
C PHE A 57 -2.86 20.10 -2.05
N LYS A 58 -3.64 19.02 -1.91
CA LYS A 58 -4.24 18.63 -0.63
C LYS A 58 -3.59 17.34 -0.17
N MET A 59 -3.00 17.38 1.01
CA MET A 59 -2.54 16.18 1.71
C MET A 59 -3.74 15.61 2.48
N ARG A 60 -4.00 14.32 2.28
CA ARG A 60 -5.08 13.65 2.99
C ARG A 60 -4.87 13.71 4.51
N VAL A 61 -3.70 13.29 4.97
CA VAL A 61 -3.23 13.41 6.36
C VAL A 61 -1.70 13.28 6.37
N GLU A 62 -1.05 13.79 7.42
CA GLU A 62 0.38 13.55 7.62
C GLU A 62 0.60 12.09 7.96
N GLN A 63 1.70 11.50 7.47
CA GLN A 63 2.04 10.10 7.67
C GLN A 63 0.82 9.19 7.36
N SER A 64 0.23 9.40 6.19
CA SER A 64 -1.06 8.81 5.86
C SER A 64 -1.10 7.28 5.97
N LYS A 65 0.02 6.60 5.69
CA LYS A 65 0.08 5.14 5.75
C LYS A 65 -0.06 4.64 7.18
N LEU A 66 0.73 5.18 8.10
CA LEU A 66 0.66 4.80 9.51
C LEU A 66 -0.66 5.21 10.14
N THR A 67 -1.12 6.43 9.87
CA THR A 67 -2.38 6.95 10.41
C THR A 67 -3.56 6.11 9.97
N THR A 68 -3.60 5.72 8.71
CA THR A 68 -4.66 4.86 8.16
C THR A 68 -4.68 3.50 8.84
N VAL A 69 -3.53 2.86 9.01
CA VAL A 69 -3.43 1.56 9.68
C VAL A 69 -3.93 1.66 11.12
N LYS A 70 -3.49 2.67 11.86
CA LYS A 70 -3.94 2.86 13.25
C LYS A 70 -5.44 3.12 13.34
N ALA A 71 -6.00 3.89 12.43
CA ALA A 71 -7.44 4.14 12.38
C ALA A 71 -8.23 2.86 12.14
N LEU A 72 -7.80 2.02 11.21
CA LEU A 72 -8.45 0.73 10.94
C LEU A 72 -8.38 -0.19 12.16
N GLN A 73 -7.23 -0.24 12.83
CA GLN A 73 -7.08 -1.02 14.04
C GLN A 73 -8.00 -0.54 15.15
N SER A 74 -8.20 0.78 15.27
CA SER A 74 -9.06 1.36 16.29
C SER A 74 -10.53 0.99 16.14
N ILE A 75 -10.95 0.61 14.94
CA ILE A 75 -12.32 0.16 14.67
C ILE A 75 -12.42 -1.36 14.51
N GLY A 76 -11.41 -2.10 14.94
CA GLY A 76 -11.48 -3.54 15.09
C GLY A 76 -10.88 -4.36 13.96
N PHE A 77 -10.21 -3.74 12.98
CA PHE A 77 -9.56 -4.49 11.91
C PHE A 77 -8.14 -4.91 12.29
N ASP A 78 -7.79 -6.15 12.04
CA ASP A 78 -6.40 -6.59 12.00
C ASP A 78 -5.84 -6.21 10.62
N THR A 79 -4.62 -5.67 10.61
CA THR A 79 -4.00 -5.20 9.38
C THR A 79 -2.76 -6.01 9.02
N ILE A 80 -2.58 -6.25 7.73
CA ILE A 80 -1.36 -6.80 7.15
C ILE A 80 -0.90 -5.79 6.11
N ALA A 81 0.36 -5.37 6.21
CA ALA A 81 0.87 -4.31 5.35
C ALA A 81 2.11 -4.75 4.60
N SER A 82 2.26 -4.26 3.38
CA SER A 82 3.48 -4.45 2.60
C SER A 82 3.84 -3.16 1.85
N GLY A 83 5.12 -3.00 1.59
CA GLY A 83 5.63 -1.85 0.88
C GLY A 83 7.11 -2.02 0.55
N ASP A 84 7.70 -1.04 -0.13
CA ASP A 84 9.05 -1.14 -0.66
C ASP A 84 10.02 -0.06 -0.14
N SER A 85 9.54 0.95 0.57
CA SER A 85 10.35 2.12 0.88
C SER A 85 10.27 2.53 2.35
N TYR A 86 11.11 3.49 2.72
CA TYR A 86 11.18 3.97 4.10
C TYR A 86 9.86 4.53 4.62
N ASN A 87 9.08 5.19 3.76
CA ASN A 87 7.80 5.74 4.18
C ASN A 87 6.71 4.68 4.42
N ASP A 88 6.98 3.42 4.09
CA ASP A 88 6.10 2.29 4.37
C ASP A 88 6.37 1.63 5.73
N LEU A 89 7.55 1.88 6.31
CA LEU A 89 8.01 1.14 7.50
C LEU A 89 7.11 1.33 8.71
N GLY A 90 6.63 2.55 8.95
CA GLY A 90 5.72 2.80 10.08
C GLY A 90 4.45 1.96 9.98
N MET A 91 3.87 1.89 8.81
CA MET A 91 2.69 1.08 8.52
C MET A 91 2.99 -0.42 8.69
N ILE A 92 4.11 -0.87 8.15
CA ILE A 92 4.54 -2.28 8.22
C ILE A 92 4.74 -2.71 9.67
N GLN A 93 5.46 -1.89 10.46
CA GLN A 93 5.78 -2.21 11.84
C GLN A 93 4.57 -2.15 12.78
N ALA A 94 3.59 -1.31 12.46
CA ALA A 94 2.37 -1.16 13.26
C ALA A 94 1.32 -2.24 12.98
N SER A 95 1.46 -3.01 11.91
CA SER A 95 0.49 -4.02 11.50
C SER A 95 0.75 -5.36 12.20
N LYS A 96 -0.29 -6.21 12.24
CA LYS A 96 -0.20 -7.58 12.78
C LYS A 96 0.91 -8.36 12.10
N ALA A 97 1.03 -8.20 10.78
CA ALA A 97 2.13 -8.74 9.99
C ALA A 97 2.54 -7.70 8.96
N GLY A 98 3.82 -7.59 8.68
CA GLY A 98 4.34 -6.63 7.73
C GLY A 98 5.45 -7.22 6.88
N PHE A 99 5.49 -6.84 5.61
CA PHE A 99 6.43 -7.41 4.65
C PHE A 99 7.03 -6.33 3.77
N LEU A 100 8.32 -6.50 3.43
CA LEU A 100 8.95 -5.72 2.37
C LEU A 100 8.76 -6.45 1.04
N PHE A 101 8.32 -5.72 0.01
CA PHE A 101 8.14 -6.29 -1.31
C PHE A 101 8.95 -5.51 -2.34
N ARG A 102 9.89 -6.19 -2.98
CA ARG A 102 10.80 -5.61 -3.98
C ARG A 102 11.49 -4.35 -3.48
N SER A 103 11.91 -4.40 -2.22
CA SER A 103 12.61 -3.31 -1.57
C SER A 103 14.10 -3.30 -1.96
N THR A 104 14.79 -2.22 -1.61
CA THR A 104 16.22 -2.12 -1.88
C THR A 104 17.02 -3.00 -0.93
N ASP A 105 18.23 -3.40 -1.35
CA ASP A 105 19.13 -4.16 -0.49
C ASP A 105 19.50 -3.39 0.78
N LYS A 106 19.61 -2.07 0.69
CA LYS A 106 19.91 -1.21 1.83
C LYS A 106 18.82 -1.29 2.90
N ILE A 107 17.56 -1.18 2.50
CA ILE A 107 16.43 -1.25 3.44
C ILE A 107 16.35 -2.65 4.06
N LYS A 108 16.48 -3.70 3.25
CA LYS A 108 16.47 -5.08 3.75
C LYS A 108 17.59 -5.34 4.77
N ALA A 109 18.75 -4.76 4.54
CA ALA A 109 19.89 -4.91 5.46
C ALA A 109 19.66 -4.17 6.78
N TYR A 110 19.04 -3.00 6.77
CA TYR A 110 18.74 -2.24 7.98
C TYR A 110 17.58 -2.82 8.79
N TYR A 111 16.70 -3.59 8.17
CA TYR A 111 15.50 -4.13 8.82
C TYR A 111 15.41 -5.65 8.59
N PRO A 112 16.41 -6.41 9.08
CA PRO A 112 16.47 -7.86 8.82
C PRO A 112 15.33 -8.64 9.48
N ASP A 113 14.64 -8.07 10.46
CA ASP A 113 13.52 -8.72 11.13
C ASP A 113 12.23 -8.65 10.34
N ILE A 114 12.17 -7.81 9.30
CA ILE A 114 10.99 -7.72 8.43
C ILE A 114 11.19 -8.68 7.26
N PRO A 115 10.29 -9.68 7.10
CA PRO A 115 10.40 -10.59 5.95
C PRO A 115 10.29 -9.83 4.63
N ALA A 116 11.14 -10.20 3.67
CA ALA A 116 11.22 -9.53 2.38
C ALA A 116 10.99 -10.52 1.25
N TYR A 117 10.18 -10.13 0.28
CA TYR A 117 9.82 -10.99 -0.85
C TYR A 117 10.00 -10.25 -2.18
N GLU A 118 10.22 -11.00 -3.25
CA GLU A 118 10.47 -10.45 -4.57
C GLU A 118 9.39 -10.82 -5.58
N THR A 119 8.60 -11.87 -5.31
CA THR A 119 7.54 -12.31 -6.22
C THR A 119 6.16 -12.18 -5.57
N TYR A 120 5.15 -11.97 -6.41
CA TYR A 120 3.77 -11.91 -5.92
C TYR A 120 3.33 -13.22 -5.29
N GLU A 121 3.80 -14.35 -5.80
CA GLU A 121 3.49 -15.68 -5.25
C GLU A 121 3.99 -15.82 -3.81
N GLU A 122 5.24 -15.42 -3.57
CA GLU A 122 5.82 -15.44 -2.23
C GLU A 122 5.05 -14.53 -1.27
N LEU A 123 4.75 -13.31 -1.71
CA LEU A 123 4.03 -12.35 -0.89
C LEU A 123 2.62 -12.85 -0.58
N LEU A 124 1.91 -13.39 -1.57
CA LEU A 124 0.57 -13.93 -1.38
C LEU A 124 0.57 -15.07 -0.37
N SER A 125 1.52 -15.99 -0.47
CA SER A 125 1.66 -17.10 0.47
C SER A 125 1.91 -16.61 1.89
N ALA A 126 2.78 -15.61 2.06
CA ALA A 126 3.07 -15.02 3.37
C ALA A 126 1.84 -14.34 3.97
N ILE A 127 1.06 -13.64 3.16
CA ILE A 127 -0.18 -12.99 3.61
C ILE A 127 -1.21 -14.03 4.06
N ARG A 128 -1.41 -15.08 3.28
CA ARG A 128 -2.34 -16.16 3.65
C ARG A 128 -1.95 -16.81 4.98
N LYS A 129 -0.67 -17.07 5.17
CA LYS A 129 -0.16 -17.65 6.41
C LYS A 129 -0.40 -16.71 7.59
N ALA A 130 -0.14 -15.43 7.44
CA ALA A 130 -0.33 -14.43 8.49
C ALA A 130 -1.80 -14.29 8.88
N MET A 131 -2.73 -14.52 7.98
CA MET A 131 -4.16 -14.41 8.24
C MET A 131 -4.70 -15.53 9.14
N VAL A 132 -4.03 -16.68 9.18
CA VAL A 132 -4.46 -17.82 10.00
C VAL A 132 -3.66 -17.94 11.30
N ASP A 133 -2.58 -17.20 11.42
CA ASP A 133 -1.79 -17.12 12.64
C ASP A 133 -2.37 -16.03 13.59
#